data_3bc6e43482fdee866fa9ba2c93e2d83f
#
_entry.id   3bc6e43482fdee866fa9ba2c93e2d83f
#
_cell.length_a   1.000
_cell.length_b   1.000
_cell.length_c   1.000
_cell.angle_alpha   90.00
_cell.angle_beta   90.00
_cell.angle_gamma   90.00
#
_symmetry.space_group_name_H-M   'P 1'
#
loop_
_entity.id
_entity.type
_entity.pdbx_description
1 polymer ?
#
loop_
_entity_poly.entity_id
_entity_poly.type
_entity_poly.pdbx_seq_one_letter_code
_entity_poly.pdbx_strand_id
1 'polypeptide(L)'
;MTYRGGTAKLYYNAPGSGWDDGEDLPGSPTWVELKRIVDVSFEGDAGSADVSSRESDWELTVPALKNGRISFGFRPKTGTDAPYEVLANAFLNDTKILFAMMDQAIATSGAKGWRVICRVESFGEEQPNADGAMINVTLAPCPAFDASNALIEPARLTTS
;
A
#
# COMPACT_ATOMS: atom_id res chain seq x y z
N MET A 1 -2.49 10.93 7.20
CA MET A 1 -3.89 10.59 7.55
C MET A 1 -3.87 9.34 8.40
N THR A 2 -4.43 9.42 9.59
CA THR A 2 -4.52 8.26 10.49
C THR A 2 -5.93 7.69 10.39
N TYR A 3 -6.05 6.45 9.95
CA TYR A 3 -7.31 5.74 10.01
C TYR A 3 -7.50 5.19 11.41
N ARG A 4 -8.68 5.37 11.98
CA ARG A 4 -8.98 4.82 13.31
C ARG A 4 -8.91 3.29 13.26
N GLY A 5 -8.12 2.70 14.15
CA GLY A 5 -7.96 1.26 14.23
C GLY A 5 -9.30 0.54 14.48
N GLY A 6 -9.84 -0.11 13.49
CA GLY A 6 -11.11 -0.80 13.52
C GLY A 6 -11.94 -0.59 12.26
N THR A 7 -11.70 0.51 11.52
CA THR A 7 -12.41 0.78 10.26
C THR A 7 -11.50 0.70 9.04
N ALA A 8 -10.20 0.92 9.20
CA ALA A 8 -9.26 0.84 8.08
C ALA A 8 -9.12 -0.61 7.61
N LYS A 9 -9.25 -0.79 6.30
CA LYS A 9 -9.14 -2.11 5.65
C LYS A 9 -8.10 -2.04 4.53
N LEU A 10 -7.32 -3.08 4.43
CA LEU A 10 -6.31 -3.23 3.39
C LEU A 10 -6.69 -4.39 2.47
N TYR A 11 -6.64 -4.11 1.17
CA TYR A 11 -6.94 -5.09 0.13
C TYR A 11 -5.76 -5.22 -0.82
N TYR A 12 -5.60 -6.38 -1.40
CA TYR A 12 -4.66 -6.59 -2.50
C TYR A 12 -5.38 -7.19 -3.71
N ASN A 13 -4.85 -6.92 -4.90
CA ASN A 13 -5.34 -7.56 -6.11
C ASN A 13 -4.79 -8.99 -6.19
N ALA A 14 -5.67 -9.98 -6.31
CA ALA A 14 -5.25 -11.37 -6.33
C ALA A 14 -4.27 -11.65 -7.49
N PRO A 15 -3.17 -12.39 -7.25
CA PRO A 15 -2.24 -12.75 -8.31
C PRO A 15 -2.93 -13.47 -9.48
N GLY A 16 -2.59 -13.08 -10.70
CA GLY A 16 -3.18 -13.65 -11.90
C GLY A 16 -4.57 -13.11 -12.26
N SER A 17 -5.08 -12.13 -11.54
CA SER A 17 -6.41 -11.56 -11.78
C SER A 17 -6.41 -10.31 -12.68
N GLY A 18 -5.46 -10.23 -13.61
CA GLY A 18 -5.53 -9.28 -14.70
C GLY A 18 -4.71 -8.02 -14.56
N TRP A 19 -3.68 -8.02 -13.73
CA TRP A 19 -2.67 -6.97 -13.79
C TRP A 19 -1.28 -7.51 -13.48
N ASP A 20 -0.36 -7.23 -14.40
CA ASP A 20 1.08 -7.37 -14.24
C ASP A 20 1.76 -6.09 -14.74
N ASP A 21 3.03 -5.89 -14.37
CA ASP A 21 3.80 -4.73 -14.84
C ASP A 21 3.88 -4.73 -16.38
N GLY A 22 3.47 -3.64 -16.99
CA GLY A 22 3.35 -3.53 -18.45
C GLY A 22 1.95 -3.78 -18.99
N GLU A 23 0.97 -3.99 -18.13
CA GLU A 23 -0.44 -4.12 -18.51
C GLU A 23 -1.27 -2.95 -17.94
N ASP A 24 -2.38 -2.64 -18.61
CA ASP A 24 -3.32 -1.66 -18.09
C ASP A 24 -3.96 -2.16 -16.80
N LEU A 25 -4.21 -1.25 -15.87
CA LEU A 25 -4.92 -1.60 -14.64
C LEU A 25 -6.31 -2.15 -14.98
N PRO A 26 -6.71 -3.28 -14.38
CA PRO A 26 -8.02 -3.83 -14.63
C PRO A 26 -9.12 -2.86 -14.18
N GLY A 27 -10.17 -2.73 -14.97
CA GLY A 27 -11.32 -1.88 -14.62
C GLY A 27 -12.06 -2.40 -13.38
N SER A 28 -11.96 -3.70 -13.11
CA SER A 28 -12.56 -4.34 -11.95
C SER A 28 -11.55 -5.29 -11.30
N PRO A 29 -10.61 -4.78 -10.49
CA PRO A 29 -9.66 -5.64 -9.79
C PRO A 29 -10.36 -6.63 -8.87
N THR A 30 -9.78 -7.83 -8.74
CA THR A 30 -10.25 -8.82 -7.76
C THR A 30 -9.62 -8.53 -6.41
N TRP A 31 -10.32 -7.76 -5.59
CA TRP A 31 -9.84 -7.36 -4.28
C TRP A 31 -10.01 -8.47 -3.26
N VAL A 32 -8.93 -8.79 -2.56
CA VAL A 32 -8.90 -9.72 -1.43
C VAL A 32 -8.53 -8.97 -0.18
N GLU A 33 -9.38 -9.04 0.83
CA GLU A 33 -9.14 -8.36 2.10
C GLU A 33 -8.03 -9.07 2.88
N LEU A 34 -7.06 -8.29 3.36
CA LEU A 34 -6.09 -8.75 4.35
C LEU A 34 -6.75 -8.72 5.72
N LYS A 35 -7.26 -9.86 6.14
CA LYS A 35 -7.86 -10.03 7.48
C LYS A 35 -6.78 -10.17 8.54
N ARG A 36 -7.14 -9.90 9.79
CA ARG A 36 -6.24 -10.03 10.95
C ARG A 36 -5.02 -9.12 10.90
N ILE A 37 -5.17 -7.99 10.23
CA ILE A 37 -4.19 -6.91 10.30
C ILE A 37 -4.43 -6.06 11.54
N VAL A 38 -3.35 -5.51 12.09
CA VAL A 38 -3.37 -4.61 13.23
C VAL A 38 -2.48 -3.40 12.94
N ASP A 39 -2.81 -2.28 13.55
CA ASP A 39 -1.99 -1.06 13.50
C ASP A 39 -1.64 -0.60 12.07
N VAL A 40 -2.62 -0.59 11.19
CA VAL A 40 -2.43 -0.08 9.83
C VAL A 40 -2.15 1.41 9.86
N SER A 41 -1.03 1.82 9.30
CA SER A 41 -0.68 3.23 9.15
C SER A 41 -0.26 3.52 7.71
N PHE A 42 -0.65 4.68 7.24
CA PHE A 42 -0.14 5.26 6.00
C PHE A 42 0.56 6.56 6.34
N GLU A 43 1.84 6.62 6.03
CA GLU A 43 2.65 7.82 6.19
C GLU A 43 2.97 8.37 4.82
N GLY A 44 2.58 9.61 4.58
CA GLY A 44 2.92 10.32 3.37
C GLY A 44 3.66 11.60 3.70
N ASP A 45 4.75 11.84 3.01
CA ASP A 45 5.56 13.04 3.15
C ASP A 45 5.81 13.65 1.77
N ALA A 46 5.71 14.97 1.70
CA ALA A 46 6.07 15.73 0.54
C ALA A 46 7.39 16.44 0.82
N GLY A 47 8.44 16.03 0.14
CA GLY A 47 9.71 16.71 0.21
C GLY A 47 9.58 18.16 -0.24
N SER A 48 10.52 19.01 0.15
CA SER A 48 10.59 20.41 -0.29
C SER A 48 11.98 20.73 -0.80
N ALA A 49 12.04 21.61 -1.80
CA ALA A 49 13.27 22.17 -2.32
C ALA A 49 13.32 23.67 -2.04
N ASP A 50 14.45 24.15 -1.54
CA ASP A 50 14.64 25.58 -1.28
C ASP A 50 14.84 26.32 -2.61
N VAL A 51 14.00 27.32 -2.83
CA VAL A 51 14.08 28.24 -3.98
C VAL A 51 14.21 29.70 -3.53
N SER A 52 14.67 29.92 -2.31
CA SER A 52 14.86 31.25 -1.75
C SER A 52 15.87 32.05 -2.58
N SER A 53 15.62 33.33 -2.73
CA SER A 53 16.50 34.27 -3.39
C SER A 53 16.68 35.55 -2.58
N ARG A 54 17.65 36.36 -2.97
CA ARG A 54 17.92 37.67 -2.32
C ARG A 54 16.80 38.68 -2.52
N GLU A 55 15.83 38.40 -3.37
CA GLU A 55 14.68 39.28 -3.63
C GLU A 55 13.60 39.16 -2.58
N SER A 56 13.68 38.13 -1.72
CA SER A 56 12.70 37.89 -0.64
C SER A 56 13.40 37.70 0.69
N ASP A 57 12.83 38.31 1.72
CA ASP A 57 13.23 38.07 3.12
C ASP A 57 12.66 36.75 3.69
N TRP A 58 11.89 36.03 2.89
CA TRP A 58 11.26 34.79 3.29
C TRP A 58 11.99 33.58 2.69
N GLU A 59 12.06 32.53 3.49
CA GLU A 59 12.44 31.22 2.96
C GLU A 59 11.29 30.69 2.11
N LEU A 60 11.57 30.44 0.83
CA LEU A 60 10.59 29.94 -0.13
C LEU A 60 10.94 28.53 -0.53
N THR A 61 9.96 27.64 -0.47
CA THR A 61 10.13 26.24 -0.85
C THR A 61 9.10 25.83 -1.88
N VAL A 62 9.48 24.88 -2.73
CA VAL A 62 8.56 24.22 -3.68
C VAL A 62 8.44 22.74 -3.34
N PRO A 63 7.29 22.10 -3.64
CA PRO A 63 7.16 20.66 -3.42
C PRO A 63 8.18 19.88 -4.25
N ALA A 64 8.85 18.94 -3.58
CA ALA A 64 9.71 17.95 -4.23
C ALA A 64 8.99 16.62 -4.34
N LEU A 65 9.71 15.50 -4.39
CA LEU A 65 9.13 14.18 -4.53
C LEU A 65 8.31 13.81 -3.27
N LYS A 66 7.19 13.15 -3.49
CA LYS A 66 6.38 12.61 -2.42
C LYS A 66 6.83 11.21 -2.07
N ASN A 67 6.89 10.92 -0.79
CA ASN A 67 7.15 9.60 -0.25
C ASN A 67 5.89 9.06 0.43
N GLY A 68 5.73 7.76 0.41
CA GLY A 68 4.66 7.11 1.15
C GLY A 68 5.10 5.74 1.63
N ARG A 69 4.56 5.30 2.75
CA ARG A 69 4.77 3.95 3.30
C ARG A 69 3.46 3.48 3.92
N ILE A 70 3.14 2.23 3.69
CA ILE A 70 2.06 1.55 4.39
C ILE A 70 2.68 0.51 5.31
N SER A 71 2.40 0.62 6.60
CA SER A 71 2.91 -0.29 7.61
C SER A 71 1.76 -0.95 8.35
N PHE A 72 1.87 -2.23 8.61
CA PHE A 72 0.87 -2.97 9.38
C PHE A 72 1.48 -4.21 10.03
N GLY A 73 0.83 -4.66 11.10
CA GLY A 73 1.08 -5.98 11.66
C GLY A 73 0.07 -6.98 11.11
N PHE A 74 0.51 -8.19 10.88
CA PHE A 74 -0.33 -9.26 10.35
C PHE A 74 -0.17 -10.53 11.19
N ARG A 75 -1.29 -11.13 11.58
CA ARG A 75 -1.31 -12.39 12.34
C ARG A 75 -1.75 -13.52 11.42
N PRO A 76 -0.81 -14.35 10.92
CA PRO A 76 -1.16 -15.43 10.02
C PRO A 76 -1.95 -16.54 10.73
N LYS A 77 -2.77 -17.23 9.97
CA LYS A 77 -3.39 -18.48 10.40
C LYS A 77 -2.37 -19.60 10.50
N THR A 78 -2.58 -20.50 11.41
CA THR A 78 -1.86 -21.76 11.43
C THR A 78 -2.25 -22.60 10.22
N GLY A 79 -1.29 -23.16 9.53
CA GLY A 79 -1.51 -23.93 8.29
C GLY A 79 -1.44 -23.06 7.04
N THR A 80 -2.23 -23.39 6.02
CA THR A 80 -2.25 -22.66 4.76
C THR A 80 -2.97 -21.32 4.90
N ASP A 81 -2.27 -20.24 4.62
CA ASP A 81 -2.80 -18.88 4.66
C ASP A 81 -2.43 -18.16 3.36
N ALA A 82 -3.39 -17.99 2.46
CA ALA A 82 -3.16 -17.38 1.15
C ALA A 82 -2.57 -15.95 1.22
N PRO A 83 -3.06 -15.02 2.08
CA PRO A 83 -2.44 -13.71 2.22
C PRO A 83 -0.99 -13.77 2.70
N TYR A 84 -0.66 -14.66 3.62
CA TYR A 84 0.70 -14.86 4.09
C TYR A 84 1.62 -15.29 2.92
N GLU A 85 1.19 -16.28 2.15
CA GLU A 85 1.97 -16.77 1.01
C GLU A 85 2.18 -15.69 -0.06
N VAL A 86 1.16 -14.89 -0.34
CA VAL A 86 1.27 -13.79 -1.30
C VAL A 86 2.31 -12.75 -0.84
N LEU A 87 2.25 -12.35 0.42
CA LEU A 87 3.18 -11.35 0.97
C LEU A 87 4.61 -11.89 1.05
N ALA A 88 4.79 -13.13 1.50
CA ALA A 88 6.10 -13.76 1.60
C ALA A 88 6.74 -13.93 0.21
N ASN A 89 6.00 -14.40 -0.76
CA ASN A 89 6.49 -14.56 -2.13
C ASN A 89 6.79 -13.20 -2.78
N ALA A 90 5.98 -12.19 -2.53
CA ALA A 90 6.24 -10.84 -3.01
C ALA A 90 7.53 -10.26 -2.44
N PHE A 91 7.81 -10.51 -1.16
CA PHE A 91 9.07 -10.10 -0.53
C PHE A 91 10.27 -10.81 -1.13
N LEU A 92 10.18 -12.14 -1.29
CA LEU A 92 11.30 -12.95 -1.80
C LEU A 92 11.61 -12.69 -3.27
N ASN A 93 10.60 -12.41 -4.08
CA ASN A 93 10.75 -12.25 -5.52
C ASN A 93 10.65 -10.79 -6.00
N ASP A 94 10.58 -9.83 -5.09
CA ASP A 94 10.39 -8.40 -5.40
C ASP A 94 9.19 -8.13 -6.30
N THR A 95 8.12 -8.89 -6.10
CA THR A 95 6.90 -8.78 -6.92
C THR A 95 6.12 -7.52 -6.57
N LYS A 96 5.68 -6.80 -7.59
CA LYS A 96 4.80 -5.65 -7.42
C LYS A 96 3.35 -6.11 -7.24
N ILE A 97 2.65 -5.53 -6.29
CA ILE A 97 1.25 -5.85 -6.01
C ILE A 97 0.44 -4.57 -5.93
N LEU A 98 -0.75 -4.59 -6.51
CA LEU A 98 -1.70 -3.50 -6.40
C LEU A 98 -2.44 -3.61 -5.05
N PHE A 99 -2.31 -2.60 -4.22
CA PHE A 99 -2.98 -2.51 -2.92
C PHE A 99 -4.02 -1.41 -2.91
N ALA A 100 -5.05 -1.59 -2.10
CA ALA A 100 -6.02 -0.55 -1.78
C ALA A 100 -6.17 -0.45 -0.26
N MET A 101 -5.97 0.76 0.27
CA MET A 101 -6.21 1.04 1.68
C MET A 101 -7.48 1.87 1.78
N MET A 102 -8.51 1.32 2.42
CA MET A 102 -9.86 1.87 2.44
C MET A 102 -10.28 2.25 3.86
N ASP A 103 -11.15 3.24 3.97
CA ASP A 103 -11.75 3.65 5.25
C ASP A 103 -12.85 2.70 5.73
N GLN A 104 -13.43 1.93 4.83
CA GLN A 104 -14.47 0.94 5.12
C GLN A 104 -14.45 -0.16 4.06
N ALA A 105 -15.35 -1.13 4.15
CA ALA A 105 -15.39 -2.23 3.20
C ALA A 105 -15.49 -1.73 1.75
N ILE A 106 -14.66 -2.25 0.86
CA ILE A 106 -14.55 -1.80 -0.53
C ILE A 106 -15.85 -2.02 -1.32
N ALA A 107 -16.69 -2.97 -0.90
CA ALA A 107 -18.00 -3.20 -1.49
C ALA A 107 -19.04 -2.15 -1.09
N THR A 108 -18.74 -1.32 -0.09
CA THR A 108 -19.64 -0.26 0.36
C THR A 108 -19.60 0.92 -0.60
N SER A 109 -20.76 1.36 -1.05
CA SER A 109 -20.85 2.57 -1.87
C SER A 109 -20.35 3.79 -1.11
N GLY A 110 -19.50 4.59 -1.75
CA GLY A 110 -18.90 5.76 -1.11
C GLY A 110 -17.67 5.48 -0.27
N ALA A 111 -17.17 4.25 -0.19
CA ALA A 111 -15.90 3.95 0.48
C ALA A 111 -14.76 4.71 -0.21
N LYS A 112 -13.87 5.27 0.58
CA LYS A 112 -12.76 6.10 0.09
C LYS A 112 -11.44 5.56 0.59
N GLY A 113 -10.43 5.71 -0.22
CA GLY A 113 -9.10 5.28 0.15
C GLY A 113 -8.07 5.60 -0.91
N TRP A 114 -6.97 4.86 -0.89
CA TRP A 114 -5.85 5.01 -1.80
C TRP A 114 -5.57 3.70 -2.51
N ARG A 115 -5.31 3.80 -3.80
CA ARG A 115 -4.82 2.71 -4.64
C ARG A 115 -3.35 2.96 -4.93
N VAL A 116 -2.50 2.01 -4.59
CA VAL A 116 -1.05 2.14 -4.74
C VAL A 116 -0.47 0.81 -5.18
N ILE A 117 0.44 0.85 -6.14
CA ILE A 117 1.25 -0.31 -6.49
C ILE A 117 2.49 -0.29 -5.63
N CYS A 118 2.67 -1.33 -4.84
CA CYS A 118 3.74 -1.43 -3.86
C CYS A 118 4.55 -2.71 -4.02
N ARG A 119 5.81 -2.63 -3.58
CA ARG A 119 6.60 -3.81 -3.24
C ARG A 119 6.63 -3.98 -1.73
N VAL A 120 6.84 -5.19 -1.28
CA VAL A 120 7.08 -5.45 0.14
C VAL A 120 8.52 -5.07 0.45
N GLU A 121 8.69 -3.97 1.19
CA GLU A 121 10.02 -3.45 1.54
C GLU A 121 10.60 -4.18 2.75
N SER A 122 9.76 -4.52 3.71
CA SER A 122 10.17 -5.17 4.95
C SER A 122 9.15 -6.24 5.34
N PHE A 123 9.65 -7.38 5.78
CA PHE A 123 8.86 -8.53 6.19
C PHE A 123 9.54 -9.17 7.39
N GLY A 124 9.18 -8.74 8.59
CA GLY A 124 9.77 -9.21 9.84
C GLY A 124 8.82 -10.12 10.60
N GLU A 125 9.28 -11.30 10.98
CA GLU A 125 8.51 -12.24 11.81
C GLU A 125 8.92 -12.13 13.26
N GLU A 126 7.92 -11.98 14.14
CA GLU A 126 8.09 -12.02 15.58
C GLU A 126 7.21 -13.12 16.17
N GLN A 127 7.76 -13.88 17.10
CA GLN A 127 7.01 -14.90 17.82
C GLN A 127 7.01 -14.58 19.32
N PRO A 128 6.17 -13.64 19.76
CA PRO A 128 6.00 -13.41 21.19
C PRO A 128 5.40 -14.63 21.86
N ASN A 129 5.88 -14.96 23.04
CA ASN A 129 5.64 -16.24 23.74
C ASN A 129 4.17 -16.59 24.05
N ALA A 130 3.27 -15.62 24.02
CA ALA A 130 1.88 -15.85 24.43
C ALA A 130 0.84 -15.68 23.32
N ASP A 131 1.14 -14.95 22.24
CA ASP A 131 0.13 -14.46 21.31
C ASP A 131 0.28 -15.01 19.87
N GLY A 132 1.15 -16.00 19.68
CA GLY A 132 1.43 -16.54 18.34
C GLY A 132 2.33 -15.63 17.49
N ALA A 133 2.54 -16.02 16.24
CA ALA A 133 3.38 -15.30 15.33
C ALA A 133 2.73 -13.98 14.90
N MET A 134 3.53 -12.92 14.86
CA MET A 134 3.14 -11.63 14.29
C MET A 134 4.17 -11.21 13.24
N ILE A 135 3.69 -10.72 12.12
CA ILE A 135 4.53 -10.30 11.02
C ILE A 135 4.35 -8.79 10.85
N ASN A 136 5.45 -8.06 10.87
CA ASN A 136 5.47 -6.63 10.60
C ASN A 136 5.85 -6.42 9.13
N VAL A 137 4.94 -5.81 8.39
CA VAL A 137 5.08 -5.59 6.96
C VAL A 137 5.09 -4.10 6.67
N THR A 138 6.04 -3.69 5.84
CA THR A 138 6.11 -2.33 5.30
C THR A 138 6.06 -2.39 3.78
N LEU A 139 5.12 -1.67 3.19
CA LEU A 139 4.92 -1.57 1.76
C LEU A 139 5.44 -0.21 1.27
N ALA A 140 6.23 -0.23 0.21
CA ALA A 140 6.74 0.97 -0.42
C ALA A 140 6.20 1.09 -1.85
N PRO A 141 5.71 2.27 -2.27
CA PRO A 141 5.36 2.50 -3.67
C PRO A 141 6.54 2.20 -4.59
N CYS A 142 6.27 1.56 -5.70
CA CYS A 142 7.28 1.23 -6.69
C CYS A 142 6.82 1.68 -8.09
N PRO A 143 7.77 1.95 -9.00
CA PRO A 143 7.41 2.26 -10.37
C PRO A 143 6.69 1.09 -11.03
N ALA A 144 5.59 1.37 -11.71
CA ALA A 144 4.87 0.41 -12.52
C ALA A 144 4.37 1.12 -13.78
N PHE A 145 4.30 0.40 -14.89
CA PHE A 145 3.94 0.97 -16.18
C PHE A 145 2.77 0.21 -16.78
N ASP A 146 1.89 0.94 -17.46
CA ASP A 146 0.78 0.34 -18.18
C ASP A 146 1.19 -0.17 -19.56
N ALA A 147 0.23 -0.71 -20.32
CA ALA A 147 0.48 -1.23 -21.66
C ALA A 147 1.00 -0.18 -22.65
N SER A 148 0.74 1.10 -22.40
CA SER A 148 1.23 2.24 -23.17
C SER A 148 2.58 2.76 -22.69
N ASN A 149 3.21 2.06 -21.73
CA ASN A 149 4.45 2.46 -21.07
C ASN A 149 4.35 3.78 -20.29
N ALA A 150 3.14 4.14 -19.85
CA ALA A 150 2.91 5.28 -18.98
C ALA A 150 3.04 4.87 -17.51
N LEU A 151 3.62 5.74 -16.70
CA LEU A 151 3.80 5.49 -15.26
C LEU A 151 2.46 5.46 -14.55
N ILE A 152 2.23 4.42 -13.76
CA ILE A 152 1.05 4.29 -12.90
C ILE A 152 1.38 4.90 -11.54
N GLU A 153 0.70 5.97 -11.18
CA GLU A 153 0.93 6.67 -9.91
C GLU A 153 -0.10 6.27 -8.84
N PRO A 154 0.24 6.45 -7.55
CA PRO A 154 -0.74 6.33 -6.48
C PRO A 154 -1.93 7.25 -6.71
N ALA A 155 -3.13 6.76 -6.49
CA ALA A 155 -4.36 7.50 -6.77
C ALA A 155 -5.41 7.31 -5.68
N ARG A 156 -6.27 8.31 -5.54
CA ARG A 156 -7.46 8.20 -4.71
C ARG A 156 -8.44 7.22 -5.33
N LEU A 157 -9.04 6.39 -4.50
CA LEU A 157 -10.08 5.44 -4.90
C LEU A 157 -11.37 5.77 -4.16
N THR A 158 -12.46 5.89 -4.91
CA THR A 158 -13.80 6.04 -4.34
C THR A 158 -14.71 5.03 -5.02
N THR A 159 -15.38 4.21 -4.23
CA THR A 159 -16.33 3.23 -4.75
C THR A 159 -17.69 3.85 -4.96
N SER A 160 -18.31 3.48 -6.04
CA SER A 160 -19.65 3.94 -6.39
C SER A 160 -20.73 2.98 -5.93
#